data_a7bb99cad63d1b21b191716ebffd3db8
#
_entry.id   a7bb99cad63d1b21b191716ebffd3db8
#
_cell.length_a   1.000
_cell.length_b   1.000
_cell.length_c   1.000
_cell.angle_alpha   90.00
_cell.angle_beta   90.00
_cell.angle_gamma   90.00
#
_symmetry.space_group_name_H-M   'P 1'
#
loop_
_entity.id
_entity.type
_entity.pdbx_description
1 polymer ?
#
loop_
_entity_poly.entity_id
_entity_poly.type
_entity_poly.pdbx_seq_one_letter_code
_entity_poly.pdbx_strand_id
1 'polypeptide(L)'
;VTAPAAPPPLDVRGVTVRFAGLLALDDVSFTVAPGTVHAVIGPNGAGKSTCFNVLSGLYRPTAGSVRLGAAELTRLAPHRIAALGVARTFQNIVTTQGTVADNLMLGRHALSHAGFAASALRLPHAVREQREHLAKAREIAELTGLAPHFDSPVALLSYGDRKRVELARALCLEPRVLLLDEPVAGMNAAERTRMTEVVREIRAELALSVVLVEHDMGLVMRLADEVTVLDFGRAIAHGTPDEVRRDPEVLRAYLGTTTGEDAA
;
A
#
# COMPACT_ATOMS: atom_id res chain seq x y z
N VAL A 1 21.94 4.23 -16.58
CA VAL A 1 20.74 4.41 -15.74
C VAL A 1 21.23 4.54 -14.31
N THR A 2 21.14 5.71 -13.72
CA THR A 2 21.48 5.94 -12.31
C THR A 2 20.48 5.13 -11.47
N ALA A 3 20.98 4.28 -10.57
CA ALA A 3 20.11 3.55 -9.65
C ALA A 3 19.20 4.54 -8.91
N PRO A 4 17.91 4.26 -8.76
CA PRO A 4 17.02 5.15 -8.02
C PRO A 4 17.57 5.35 -6.61
N ALA A 5 17.55 6.60 -6.13
CA ALA A 5 18.00 6.91 -4.76
C ALA A 5 17.12 6.13 -3.78
N ALA A 6 17.75 5.54 -2.75
CA ALA A 6 17.01 4.82 -1.72
C ALA A 6 15.89 5.69 -1.15
N PRO A 7 14.68 5.16 -0.96
CA PRO A 7 13.57 5.91 -0.40
C PRO A 7 13.92 6.38 1.03
N PRO A 8 13.36 7.50 1.50
CA PRO A 8 13.54 7.89 2.89
C PRO A 8 12.79 6.93 3.84
N PRO A 9 13.23 6.80 5.11
CA PRO A 9 12.50 6.02 6.10
C PRO A 9 11.13 6.63 6.39
N LEU A 10 10.14 5.77 6.68
CA LEU A 10 8.84 6.19 7.18
C LEU A 10 8.79 5.94 8.70
N ASP A 11 8.77 7.02 9.48
CA ASP A 11 8.72 6.98 10.94
C ASP A 11 7.30 7.24 11.43
N VAL A 12 6.80 6.35 12.26
CA VAL A 12 5.54 6.47 13.02
C VAL A 12 5.89 6.55 14.49
N ARG A 13 5.50 7.64 15.18
CA ARG A 13 5.91 7.89 16.57
C ARG A 13 4.73 8.31 17.43
N GLY A 14 4.39 7.50 18.42
CA GLY A 14 3.38 7.80 19.43
C GLY A 14 1.99 8.05 18.88
N VAL A 15 1.64 7.43 17.75
CA VAL A 15 0.38 7.70 17.05
C VAL A 15 -0.79 7.21 17.87
N THR A 16 -1.65 8.15 18.27
CA THR A 16 -2.90 7.90 19.02
C THR A 16 -4.08 8.42 18.22
N VAL A 17 -5.13 7.61 18.11
CA VAL A 17 -6.38 7.97 17.41
C VAL A 17 -7.57 7.65 18.30
N ARG A 18 -8.46 8.66 18.51
CA ARG A 18 -9.70 8.54 19.27
C ARG A 18 -10.91 8.89 18.41
N PHE A 19 -11.95 8.06 18.44
CA PHE A 19 -13.25 8.32 17.82
C PHE A 19 -14.33 8.33 18.88
N ALA A 20 -14.97 9.47 19.13
CA ALA A 20 -16.09 9.59 20.06
C ALA A 20 -15.92 8.80 21.37
N GLY A 21 -14.70 8.79 21.94
CA GLY A 21 -14.37 8.07 23.17
C GLY A 21 -13.73 6.69 22.98
N LEU A 22 -13.85 6.08 21.80
CA LEU A 22 -13.15 4.84 21.48
C LEU A 22 -11.69 5.13 21.12
N LEU A 23 -10.76 4.46 21.78
CA LEU A 23 -9.33 4.52 21.51
C LEU A 23 -9.00 3.46 20.42
N ALA A 24 -8.82 3.92 19.20
CA ALA A 24 -8.58 3.04 18.05
C ALA A 24 -7.09 2.77 17.82
N LEU A 25 -6.20 3.71 18.19
CA LEU A 25 -4.76 3.54 18.30
C LEU A 25 -4.27 4.23 19.57
N ASP A 26 -3.34 3.59 20.27
CA ASP A 26 -2.78 4.05 21.54
C ASP A 26 -1.26 3.93 21.53
N ASP A 27 -0.59 5.06 21.33
CA ASP A 27 0.87 5.20 21.38
C ASP A 27 1.63 4.26 20.40
N VAL A 28 1.11 4.07 19.20
CA VAL A 28 1.71 3.18 18.20
C VAL A 28 2.95 3.82 17.59
N SER A 29 4.07 3.08 17.66
CA SER A 29 5.36 3.50 17.12
C SER A 29 6.03 2.37 16.35
N PHE A 30 6.53 2.66 15.14
CA PHE A 30 7.40 1.78 14.34
C PHE A 30 8.10 2.59 13.25
N THR A 31 9.15 2.02 12.68
CA THR A 31 9.90 2.61 11.56
C THR A 31 9.94 1.65 10.40
N VAL A 32 9.67 2.12 9.19
CA VAL A 32 9.87 1.36 7.96
C VAL A 32 11.20 1.78 7.36
N ALA A 33 12.15 0.85 7.34
CA ALA A 33 13.47 1.10 6.77
C ALA A 33 13.39 1.28 5.24
N PRO A 34 14.33 2.02 4.64
CA PRO A 34 14.38 2.22 3.20
C PRO A 34 14.44 0.92 2.40
N GLY A 35 13.53 0.73 1.43
CA GLY A 35 13.51 -0.43 0.56
C GLY A 35 13.12 -1.75 1.24
N THR A 36 12.52 -1.70 2.43
CA THR A 36 12.03 -2.89 3.15
C THR A 36 10.53 -3.08 3.04
N VAL A 37 10.07 -4.29 3.34
CA VAL A 37 8.65 -4.61 3.54
C VAL A 37 8.38 -4.70 5.03
N HIS A 38 7.56 -3.79 5.53
CA HIS A 38 7.10 -3.77 6.92
C HIS A 38 5.64 -4.21 6.99
N ALA A 39 5.35 -5.30 7.69
CA ALA A 39 4.00 -5.77 7.87
C ALA A 39 3.38 -5.24 9.17
N VAL A 40 2.14 -4.78 9.11
CA VAL A 40 1.31 -4.46 10.27
C VAL A 40 0.21 -5.49 10.35
N ILE A 41 0.28 -6.37 11.34
CA ILE A 41 -0.65 -7.50 11.52
C ILE A 41 -1.41 -7.39 12.84
N GLY A 42 -2.36 -8.27 13.06
CA GLY A 42 -3.14 -8.35 14.30
C GLY A 42 -4.56 -8.85 14.05
N PRO A 43 -5.31 -9.18 15.11
CA PRO A 43 -6.71 -9.61 15.03
C PRO A 43 -7.63 -8.59 14.36
N ASN A 44 -8.87 -9.00 14.08
CA ASN A 44 -9.90 -8.06 13.62
C ASN A 44 -10.18 -7.02 14.71
N GLY A 45 -10.29 -5.75 14.32
CA GLY A 45 -10.46 -4.65 15.28
C GLY A 45 -9.19 -4.16 15.98
N ALA A 46 -8.02 -4.76 15.70
CA ALA A 46 -6.74 -4.36 16.33
C ALA A 46 -6.25 -2.94 15.98
N GLY A 47 -6.88 -2.23 15.01
CA GLY A 47 -6.50 -0.87 14.62
C GLY A 47 -5.70 -0.77 13.30
N LYS A 48 -5.45 -1.87 12.60
CA LYS A 48 -4.67 -1.91 11.34
C LYS A 48 -5.15 -0.91 10.29
N SER A 49 -6.45 -0.94 9.96
CA SER A 49 -7.03 -0.02 8.97
C SER A 49 -6.99 1.44 9.45
N THR A 50 -7.11 1.68 10.77
CA THR A 50 -6.94 3.02 11.35
C THR A 50 -5.51 3.51 11.17
N CYS A 51 -4.51 2.66 11.40
CA CYS A 51 -3.11 2.97 11.16
C CYS A 51 -2.88 3.35 9.68
N PHE A 52 -3.37 2.56 8.74
CA PHE A 52 -3.28 2.85 7.30
C PHE A 52 -3.98 4.15 6.91
N ASN A 53 -5.13 4.44 7.51
CA ASN A 53 -5.84 5.70 7.28
C ASN A 53 -5.04 6.91 7.79
N VAL A 54 -4.27 6.76 8.88
CA VAL A 54 -3.35 7.79 9.35
C VAL A 54 -2.18 7.96 8.37
N LEU A 55 -1.54 6.87 7.94
CA LEU A 55 -0.40 6.92 7.01
C LEU A 55 -0.78 7.57 5.67
N SER A 56 -2.00 7.36 5.21
CA SER A 56 -2.52 7.94 3.96
C SER A 56 -3.18 9.32 4.13
N GLY A 57 -3.23 9.87 5.36
CA GLY A 57 -3.81 11.18 5.67
C GLY A 57 -5.34 11.25 5.65
N LEU A 58 -6.02 10.09 5.58
CA LEU A 58 -7.48 10.02 5.70
C LEU A 58 -7.94 10.33 7.12
N TYR A 59 -7.16 9.92 8.13
CA TYR A 59 -7.39 10.25 9.52
C TYR A 59 -6.23 11.09 10.07
N ARG A 60 -6.57 12.08 10.88
CA ARG A 60 -5.59 12.86 11.65
C ARG A 60 -5.47 12.23 13.03
N PRO A 61 -4.25 11.89 13.48
CA PRO A 61 -4.06 11.38 14.82
C PRO A 61 -4.34 12.48 15.86
N THR A 62 -4.78 12.07 17.04
CA THR A 62 -5.00 12.95 18.20
C THR A 62 -3.66 13.35 18.82
N ALA A 63 -2.68 12.44 18.80
CA ALA A 63 -1.31 12.67 19.26
C ALA A 63 -0.33 11.86 18.40
N GLY A 64 0.95 12.17 18.52
CA GLY A 64 2.02 11.53 17.77
C GLY A 64 2.27 12.15 16.39
N SER A 65 3.16 11.53 15.62
CA SER A 65 3.57 12.04 14.32
C SER A 65 3.89 10.92 13.33
N VAL A 66 3.72 11.22 12.04
CA VAL A 66 4.16 10.38 10.91
C VAL A 66 5.09 11.22 10.04
N ARG A 67 6.27 10.70 9.73
CA ARG A 67 7.27 11.41 8.92
C ARG A 67 7.80 10.51 7.80
N LEU A 68 8.02 11.09 6.63
CA LEU A 68 8.75 10.48 5.53
C LEU A 68 10.06 11.23 5.35
N GLY A 69 11.14 10.68 5.93
CA GLY A 69 12.41 11.39 6.06
C GLY A 69 12.25 12.70 6.81
N ALA A 70 12.57 13.83 6.16
CA ALA A 70 12.42 15.16 6.75
C ALA A 70 10.97 15.70 6.70
N ALA A 71 10.11 15.13 5.86
CA ALA A 71 8.75 15.63 5.65
C ALA A 71 7.78 15.10 6.71
N GLU A 72 7.09 16.01 7.40
CA GLU A 72 6.00 15.69 8.34
C GLU A 72 4.71 15.42 7.55
N LEU A 73 4.10 14.23 7.69
CA LEU A 73 2.87 13.85 7.00
C LEU A 73 1.60 14.09 7.83
N THR A 74 1.71 14.14 9.15
CA THR A 74 0.62 14.05 10.13
C THR A 74 -0.56 14.99 9.87
N ARG A 75 -0.30 16.17 9.34
CA ARG A 75 -1.31 17.22 9.10
C ARG A 75 -1.59 17.49 7.61
N LEU A 76 -0.95 16.73 6.73
CA LEU A 76 -1.12 16.92 5.30
C LEU A 76 -2.43 16.28 4.82
N ALA A 77 -3.02 16.87 3.77
CA ALA A 77 -4.13 16.25 3.06
C ALA A 77 -3.63 15.08 2.20
N PRO A 78 -4.48 14.06 1.92
CA PRO A 78 -4.07 12.85 1.19
C PRO A 78 -3.34 13.13 -0.14
N HIS A 79 -3.81 14.10 -0.94
CA HIS A 79 -3.17 14.45 -2.21
C HIS A 79 -1.74 14.99 -2.04
N ARG A 80 -1.44 15.68 -0.92
CA ARG A 80 -0.08 16.16 -0.61
C ARG A 80 0.82 15.03 -0.16
N ILE A 81 0.29 14.07 0.59
CA ILE A 81 1.00 12.85 0.98
C ILE A 81 1.34 12.03 -0.26
N ALA A 82 0.39 11.88 -1.19
CA ALA A 82 0.63 11.23 -2.49
C ALA A 82 1.72 11.95 -3.30
N ALA A 83 1.72 13.28 -3.34
CA ALA A 83 2.75 14.08 -4.02
C ALA A 83 4.15 13.93 -3.39
N LEU A 84 4.25 13.54 -2.10
CA LEU A 84 5.52 13.19 -1.44
C LEU A 84 5.98 11.75 -1.73
N GLY A 85 5.19 10.98 -2.49
CA GLY A 85 5.54 9.63 -2.91
C GLY A 85 4.99 8.53 -2.01
N VAL A 86 3.88 8.74 -1.31
CA VAL A 86 3.15 7.68 -0.60
C VAL A 86 1.91 7.31 -1.40
N ALA A 87 1.90 6.11 -1.99
CA ALA A 87 0.72 5.57 -2.67
C ALA A 87 0.06 4.47 -1.84
N ARG A 88 -1.25 4.32 -1.99
CA ARG A 88 -2.05 3.27 -1.34
C ARG A 88 -2.92 2.54 -2.33
N THR A 89 -2.97 1.21 -2.22
CA THR A 89 -4.04 0.40 -2.80
C THR A 89 -5.25 0.43 -1.88
N PHE A 90 -6.47 0.43 -2.43
CA PHE A 90 -7.69 0.40 -1.62
C PHE A 90 -8.19 -1.02 -1.46
N GLN A 91 -8.79 -1.33 -0.32
CA GLN A 91 -9.32 -2.67 -0.01
C GLN A 91 -10.42 -3.12 -0.99
N ASN A 92 -11.25 -2.20 -1.45
CA ASN A 92 -12.28 -2.48 -2.44
C ASN A 92 -11.79 -2.16 -3.85
N ILE A 93 -12.00 -3.09 -4.78
CA ILE A 93 -11.64 -2.89 -6.18
C ILE A 93 -12.45 -1.72 -6.75
N VAL A 94 -11.83 -0.55 -6.80
CA VAL A 94 -12.35 0.64 -7.48
C VAL A 94 -11.70 0.70 -8.85
N THR A 95 -12.05 -0.25 -9.72
CA THR A 95 -11.68 -0.14 -11.13
C THR A 95 -12.69 0.74 -11.83
N THR A 96 -12.17 1.73 -12.55
CA THR A 96 -13.02 2.52 -13.45
C THR A 96 -13.42 1.67 -14.66
N GLN A 97 -14.53 2.05 -15.31
CA GLN A 97 -14.84 1.54 -16.64
C GLN A 97 -13.68 1.87 -17.58
N GLY A 98 -13.42 1.02 -18.57
CA GLY A 98 -12.33 1.21 -19.53
C GLY A 98 -11.31 0.09 -19.52
N THR A 99 -10.21 0.32 -20.22
CA THR A 99 -9.11 -0.63 -20.38
C THR A 99 -8.16 -0.59 -19.18
N VAL A 100 -7.23 -1.57 -19.11
CA VAL A 100 -6.10 -1.53 -18.17
C VAL A 100 -5.30 -0.24 -18.38
N ALA A 101 -4.99 0.10 -19.64
CA ALA A 101 -4.28 1.34 -19.99
C ALA A 101 -4.95 2.59 -19.41
N ASP A 102 -6.28 2.71 -19.54
CA ASP A 102 -7.03 3.85 -19.01
C ASP A 102 -6.90 3.93 -17.48
N ASN A 103 -6.98 2.78 -16.78
CA ASN A 103 -6.84 2.73 -15.33
C ASN A 103 -5.42 3.10 -14.86
N LEU A 104 -4.38 2.65 -15.56
CA LEU A 104 -3.01 3.01 -15.25
C LEU A 104 -2.73 4.50 -15.52
N MET A 105 -3.27 5.04 -16.62
CA MET A 105 -3.17 6.47 -16.95
C MET A 105 -3.85 7.36 -15.91
N LEU A 106 -4.95 6.91 -15.26
CA LEU A 106 -5.51 7.62 -14.11
C LEU A 106 -4.52 7.76 -12.96
N GLY A 107 -3.71 6.70 -12.70
CA GLY A 107 -2.64 6.77 -11.71
C GLY A 107 -1.59 7.85 -12.03
N ARG A 108 -1.39 8.16 -13.31
CA ARG A 108 -0.43 9.19 -13.74
C ARG A 108 -1.01 10.62 -13.76
N HIS A 109 -2.32 10.77 -13.59
CA HIS A 109 -2.96 12.08 -13.68
C HIS A 109 -2.38 13.11 -12.69
N ALA A 110 -2.00 12.66 -11.49
CA ALA A 110 -1.39 13.54 -10.48
C ALA A 110 0.02 14.05 -10.86
N LEU A 111 0.67 13.41 -11.85
CA LEU A 111 1.99 13.77 -12.36
C LEU A 111 1.90 14.60 -13.65
N SER A 112 0.71 14.81 -14.21
CA SER A 112 0.53 15.59 -15.42
C SER A 112 0.62 17.10 -15.13
N HIS A 113 1.43 17.77 -15.94
CA HIS A 113 1.64 19.21 -15.91
C HIS A 113 0.90 19.93 -17.04
N ALA A 114 0.52 19.21 -18.09
CA ALA A 114 -0.25 19.76 -19.21
C ALA A 114 -1.66 20.14 -18.74
N GLY A 115 -1.98 21.42 -18.78
CA GLY A 115 -3.31 21.91 -18.45
C GLY A 115 -4.37 21.44 -19.44
N PHE A 116 -5.64 21.46 -19.02
CA PHE A 116 -6.79 21.02 -19.84
C PHE A 116 -6.80 21.62 -21.25
N ALA A 117 -6.56 22.94 -21.36
CA ALA A 117 -6.54 23.64 -22.66
C ALA A 117 -5.42 23.12 -23.58
N ALA A 118 -4.21 22.86 -23.04
CA ALA A 118 -3.08 22.36 -23.82
C ALA A 118 -3.34 20.93 -24.33
N SER A 119 -3.97 20.10 -23.50
CA SER A 119 -4.38 18.74 -23.85
C SER A 119 -5.50 18.73 -24.89
N ALA A 120 -6.52 19.57 -24.73
CA ALA A 120 -7.65 19.70 -25.68
C ALA A 120 -7.19 20.17 -27.07
N LEU A 121 -6.25 21.13 -27.11
CA LEU A 121 -5.66 21.65 -28.35
C LEU A 121 -4.54 20.77 -28.92
N ARG A 122 -4.23 19.64 -28.26
CA ARG A 122 -3.15 18.71 -28.66
C ARG A 122 -1.81 19.41 -28.92
N LEU A 123 -1.46 20.37 -28.05
CA LEU A 123 -0.19 21.07 -28.21
C LEU A 123 0.98 20.07 -28.15
N PRO A 124 2.09 20.31 -28.88
CA PRO A 124 3.20 19.34 -29.00
C PRO A 124 3.76 18.85 -27.65
N HIS A 125 3.86 19.74 -26.66
CA HIS A 125 4.33 19.37 -25.33
C HIS A 125 3.34 18.46 -24.58
N ALA A 126 2.01 18.70 -24.70
CA ALA A 126 1.00 17.85 -24.07
C ALA A 126 0.94 16.45 -24.71
N VAL A 127 1.10 16.38 -26.04
CA VAL A 127 1.18 15.09 -26.76
C VAL A 127 2.43 14.33 -26.37
N ARG A 128 3.57 15.01 -26.20
CA ARG A 128 4.82 14.38 -25.76
C ARG A 128 4.68 13.84 -24.35
N GLU A 129 4.18 14.64 -23.40
CA GLU A 129 3.93 14.24 -22.02
C GLU A 129 2.98 13.03 -21.95
N GLN A 130 1.91 13.01 -22.72
CA GLN A 130 0.98 11.88 -22.78
C GLN A 130 1.67 10.60 -23.27
N ARG A 131 2.58 10.68 -24.27
CA ARG A 131 3.35 9.53 -24.73
C ARG A 131 4.32 9.01 -23.68
N GLU A 132 4.99 9.89 -22.96
CA GLU A 132 5.89 9.54 -21.86
C GLU A 132 5.10 8.84 -20.73
N HIS A 133 3.92 9.35 -20.36
CA HIS A 133 3.04 8.71 -19.41
C HIS A 133 2.55 7.33 -19.85
N LEU A 134 2.17 7.20 -21.14
CA LEU A 134 1.74 5.92 -21.68
C LEU A 134 2.88 4.89 -21.74
N ALA A 135 4.09 5.32 -22.07
CA ALA A 135 5.27 4.45 -22.06
C ALA A 135 5.53 3.93 -20.63
N LYS A 136 5.46 4.82 -19.61
CA LYS A 136 5.62 4.43 -18.22
C LYS A 136 4.51 3.50 -17.73
N ALA A 137 3.27 3.73 -18.14
CA ALA A 137 2.16 2.83 -17.85
C ALA A 137 2.40 1.42 -18.43
N ARG A 138 3.00 1.31 -19.63
CA ARG A 138 3.36 0.02 -20.23
C ARG A 138 4.48 -0.69 -19.44
N GLU A 139 5.53 0.02 -19.04
CA GLU A 139 6.58 -0.54 -18.17
C GLU A 139 5.99 -1.12 -16.87
N ILE A 140 5.09 -0.38 -16.22
CA ILE A 140 4.42 -0.86 -15.01
C ILE A 140 3.50 -2.05 -15.30
N ALA A 141 2.82 -2.07 -16.45
CA ALA A 141 2.01 -3.22 -16.87
C ALA A 141 2.86 -4.47 -17.11
N GLU A 142 4.05 -4.32 -17.69
CA GLU A 142 5.02 -5.41 -17.86
C GLU A 142 5.46 -5.95 -16.50
N LEU A 143 5.90 -5.07 -15.59
CA LEU A 143 6.36 -5.41 -14.24
C LEU A 143 5.28 -6.11 -13.39
N THR A 144 4.01 -5.73 -13.58
CA THR A 144 2.89 -6.33 -12.86
C THR A 144 2.24 -7.53 -13.60
N GLY A 145 2.80 -7.94 -14.74
CA GLY A 145 2.31 -9.04 -15.57
C GLY A 145 0.96 -8.76 -16.25
N LEU A 146 0.65 -7.49 -16.49
CA LEU A 146 -0.59 -7.04 -17.14
C LEU A 146 -0.38 -6.67 -18.62
N ALA A 147 0.84 -6.75 -19.15
CA ALA A 147 1.14 -6.41 -20.54
C ALA A 147 0.22 -7.11 -21.58
N PRO A 148 -0.11 -8.42 -21.45
CA PRO A 148 -1.01 -9.07 -22.39
C PRO A 148 -2.45 -8.52 -22.37
N HIS A 149 -2.82 -7.83 -21.29
CA HIS A 149 -4.16 -7.29 -21.07
C HIS A 149 -4.22 -5.77 -21.15
N PHE A 150 -3.13 -5.10 -21.59
CA PHE A 150 -3.00 -3.65 -21.51
C PHE A 150 -4.17 -2.89 -22.15
N ASP A 151 -4.62 -3.34 -23.32
CA ASP A 151 -5.73 -2.73 -24.04
C ASP A 151 -7.09 -3.45 -23.80
N SER A 152 -7.12 -4.44 -22.87
CA SER A 152 -8.33 -5.17 -22.52
C SER A 152 -9.21 -4.41 -21.53
N PRO A 153 -10.56 -4.48 -21.65
CA PRO A 153 -11.46 -3.96 -20.63
C PRO A 153 -11.24 -4.64 -19.29
N VAL A 154 -11.10 -3.84 -18.22
CA VAL A 154 -10.85 -4.37 -16.86
C VAL A 154 -12.00 -5.28 -16.38
N ALA A 155 -13.23 -5.04 -16.84
CA ALA A 155 -14.39 -5.86 -16.50
C ALA A 155 -14.26 -7.34 -16.94
N LEU A 156 -13.44 -7.64 -17.95
CA LEU A 156 -13.21 -8.99 -18.47
C LEU A 156 -12.08 -9.74 -17.76
N LEU A 157 -11.35 -9.09 -16.87
CA LEU A 157 -10.22 -9.67 -16.16
C LEU A 157 -10.67 -10.56 -15.01
N SER A 158 -9.81 -11.53 -14.65
CA SER A 158 -9.94 -12.29 -13.41
C SER A 158 -9.91 -11.38 -12.19
N TYR A 159 -10.36 -11.88 -11.04
CA TYR A 159 -10.30 -11.14 -9.79
C TYR A 159 -8.85 -10.77 -9.43
N GLY A 160 -7.92 -11.71 -9.56
CA GLY A 160 -6.50 -11.50 -9.31
C GLY A 160 -5.88 -10.45 -10.24
N ASP A 161 -6.25 -10.46 -11.53
CA ASP A 161 -5.78 -9.45 -12.48
C ASP A 161 -6.32 -8.06 -12.16
N ARG A 162 -7.59 -7.95 -11.76
CA ARG A 162 -8.15 -6.67 -11.31
C ARG A 162 -7.43 -6.11 -10.09
N LYS A 163 -7.06 -6.95 -9.13
CA LYS A 163 -6.21 -6.56 -7.99
C LYS A 163 -4.81 -6.10 -8.43
N ARG A 164 -4.23 -6.76 -9.45
CA ARG A 164 -2.95 -6.32 -10.04
C ARG A 164 -3.09 -4.97 -10.78
N VAL A 165 -4.25 -4.68 -11.40
CA VAL A 165 -4.52 -3.35 -11.97
C VAL A 165 -4.53 -2.26 -10.90
N GLU A 166 -5.10 -2.52 -9.72
CA GLU A 166 -5.06 -1.56 -8.60
C GLU A 166 -3.63 -1.30 -8.12
N LEU A 167 -2.84 -2.37 -7.97
CA LEU A 167 -1.43 -2.27 -7.64
C LEU A 167 -0.67 -1.46 -8.69
N ALA A 168 -0.83 -1.79 -9.97
CA ALA A 168 -0.20 -1.10 -11.09
C ALA A 168 -0.59 0.39 -11.15
N ARG A 169 -1.86 0.71 -10.89
CA ARG A 169 -2.33 2.11 -10.81
C ARG A 169 -1.63 2.88 -9.68
N ALA A 170 -1.45 2.26 -8.50
CA ALA A 170 -0.71 2.89 -7.40
C ALA A 170 0.78 3.10 -7.76
N LEU A 171 1.41 2.14 -8.45
CA LEU A 171 2.79 2.24 -8.93
C LEU A 171 2.98 3.33 -9.99
N CYS A 172 1.94 3.62 -10.79
CA CYS A 172 1.96 4.71 -11.76
C CYS A 172 2.13 6.11 -11.14
N LEU A 173 1.95 6.27 -9.83
CA LEU A 173 2.33 7.49 -9.09
C LEU A 173 3.84 7.59 -8.82
N GLU A 174 4.64 6.59 -9.20
CA GLU A 174 6.09 6.49 -8.91
C GLU A 174 6.38 6.67 -7.40
N PRO A 175 5.74 5.84 -6.54
CA PRO A 175 5.83 6.03 -5.10
C PRO A 175 7.21 5.68 -4.56
N ARG A 176 7.56 6.30 -3.41
CA ARG A 176 8.68 5.93 -2.55
C ARG A 176 8.25 4.92 -1.48
N VAL A 177 7.00 5.04 -1.04
CA VAL A 177 6.35 4.14 -0.08
C VAL A 177 5.01 3.68 -0.66
N LEU A 178 4.82 2.37 -0.69
CA LEU A 178 3.58 1.74 -1.15
C LEU A 178 2.85 1.11 0.04
N LEU A 179 1.61 1.54 0.29
CA LEU A 179 0.74 0.99 1.31
C LEU A 179 -0.18 -0.07 0.67
N LEU A 180 0.00 -1.33 1.03
CA LEU A 180 -0.78 -2.48 0.54
C LEU A 180 -1.78 -2.93 1.61
N ASP A 181 -3.06 -2.75 1.35
CA ASP A 181 -4.15 -3.10 2.25
C ASP A 181 -4.82 -4.41 1.80
N GLU A 182 -4.47 -5.52 2.45
CA GLU A 182 -4.94 -6.88 2.16
C GLU A 182 -4.87 -7.23 0.66
N PRO A 183 -3.67 -7.15 0.04
CA PRO A 183 -3.54 -7.30 -1.42
C PRO A 183 -3.95 -8.67 -1.95
N VAL A 184 -3.99 -9.72 -1.12
CA VAL A 184 -4.35 -11.09 -1.54
C VAL A 184 -5.72 -11.54 -1.04
N ALA A 185 -6.48 -10.68 -0.35
CA ALA A 185 -7.81 -11.03 0.13
C ALA A 185 -8.73 -11.46 -1.02
N GLY A 186 -9.43 -12.59 -0.84
CA GLY A 186 -10.33 -13.16 -1.84
C GLY A 186 -9.67 -13.89 -3.02
N MET A 187 -8.33 -13.98 -3.05
CA MET A 187 -7.59 -14.70 -4.11
C MET A 187 -7.47 -16.19 -3.82
N ASN A 188 -7.43 -17.00 -4.87
CA ASN A 188 -7.04 -18.41 -4.77
C ASN A 188 -5.52 -18.56 -4.56
N ALA A 189 -5.03 -19.79 -4.29
CA ALA A 189 -3.62 -20.05 -3.98
C ALA A 189 -2.65 -19.64 -5.11
N ALA A 190 -3.02 -19.88 -6.37
CA ALA A 190 -2.18 -19.51 -7.52
C ALA A 190 -2.09 -17.99 -7.69
N GLU A 191 -3.20 -17.28 -7.54
CA GLU A 191 -3.26 -15.82 -7.60
C GLU A 191 -2.45 -15.18 -6.46
N ARG A 192 -2.53 -15.73 -5.23
CA ARG A 192 -1.72 -15.28 -4.08
C ARG A 192 -0.23 -15.43 -4.34
N THR A 193 0.20 -16.59 -4.85
CA THR A 193 1.60 -16.82 -5.22
C THR A 193 2.06 -15.79 -6.23
N ARG A 194 1.28 -15.59 -7.29
CA ARG A 194 1.59 -14.60 -8.33
C ARG A 194 1.69 -13.18 -7.77
N MET A 195 0.74 -12.76 -6.93
CA MET A 195 0.78 -11.43 -6.29
C MET A 195 2.02 -11.27 -5.40
N THR A 196 2.41 -12.32 -4.68
CA THR A 196 3.62 -12.33 -3.85
C THR A 196 4.88 -12.10 -4.69
N GLU A 197 4.98 -12.78 -5.84
CA GLU A 197 6.09 -12.61 -6.78
C GLU A 197 6.14 -11.17 -7.32
N VAL A 198 4.99 -10.64 -7.77
CA VAL A 198 4.88 -9.27 -8.26
C VAL A 198 5.33 -8.27 -7.19
N VAL A 199 4.90 -8.42 -5.93
CA VAL A 199 5.32 -7.50 -4.85
C VAL A 199 6.84 -7.56 -4.62
N ARG A 200 7.47 -8.74 -4.72
CA ARG A 200 8.94 -8.87 -4.64
C ARG A 200 9.65 -8.17 -5.78
N GLU A 201 9.17 -8.41 -7.01
CA GLU A 201 9.74 -7.83 -8.23
C GLU A 201 9.68 -6.29 -8.19
N ILE A 202 8.50 -5.72 -7.90
CA ILE A 202 8.34 -4.26 -7.83
C ILE A 202 9.21 -3.63 -6.74
N ARG A 203 9.35 -4.29 -5.58
CA ARG A 203 10.24 -3.81 -4.51
C ARG A 203 11.68 -3.75 -4.99
N ALA A 204 12.17 -4.81 -5.64
CA ALA A 204 13.54 -4.90 -6.13
C ALA A 204 13.82 -3.92 -7.27
N GLU A 205 12.94 -3.87 -8.27
CA GLU A 205 13.13 -3.05 -9.49
C GLU A 205 12.94 -1.56 -9.23
N LEU A 206 11.97 -1.19 -8.38
CA LEU A 206 11.62 0.21 -8.13
C LEU A 206 12.27 0.76 -6.86
N ALA A 207 13.02 -0.05 -6.10
CA ALA A 207 13.69 0.30 -4.84
C ALA A 207 12.75 1.04 -3.86
N LEU A 208 11.47 0.64 -3.78
CA LEU A 208 10.46 1.26 -2.92
C LEU A 208 10.33 0.53 -1.58
N SER A 209 9.88 1.25 -0.56
CA SER A 209 9.45 0.64 0.71
C SER A 209 8.00 0.23 0.63
N VAL A 210 7.64 -0.88 1.27
CA VAL A 210 6.26 -1.38 1.32
C VAL A 210 5.78 -1.44 2.76
N VAL A 211 4.60 -0.91 3.04
CA VAL A 211 3.87 -1.19 4.28
C VAL A 211 2.69 -2.09 3.92
N LEU A 212 2.61 -3.25 4.55
CA LEU A 212 1.64 -4.30 4.25
C LEU A 212 0.70 -4.51 5.43
N VAL A 213 -0.62 -4.41 5.24
CA VAL A 213 -1.59 -4.97 6.18
C VAL A 213 -2.07 -6.31 5.62
N GLU A 214 -1.93 -7.36 6.42
CA GLU A 214 -2.36 -8.70 6.06
C GLU A 214 -2.75 -9.53 7.28
N HIS A 215 -3.61 -10.51 7.04
CA HIS A 215 -3.95 -11.54 8.02
C HIS A 215 -3.46 -12.94 7.59
N ASP A 216 -3.00 -13.10 6.34
CA ASP A 216 -2.34 -14.32 5.85
C ASP A 216 -0.89 -14.37 6.35
N MET A 217 -0.67 -15.08 7.47
CA MET A 217 0.67 -15.23 8.05
C MET A 217 1.67 -15.87 7.07
N GLY A 218 1.20 -16.76 6.19
CA GLY A 218 2.05 -17.36 5.16
C GLY A 218 2.60 -16.34 4.17
N LEU A 219 1.83 -15.31 3.82
CA LEU A 219 2.28 -14.19 2.99
C LEU A 219 3.25 -13.29 3.77
N VAL A 220 2.90 -12.93 5.00
CA VAL A 220 3.74 -12.10 5.87
C VAL A 220 5.12 -12.71 6.05
N MET A 221 5.19 -13.99 6.40
CA MET A 221 6.45 -14.73 6.56
C MET A 221 7.32 -14.79 5.29
N ARG A 222 6.70 -14.70 4.11
CA ARG A 222 7.43 -14.73 2.84
C ARG A 222 7.89 -13.36 2.35
N LEU A 223 7.20 -12.29 2.71
CA LEU A 223 7.44 -10.96 2.16
C LEU A 223 8.06 -9.97 3.15
N ALA A 224 7.68 -10.02 4.42
CA ALA A 224 8.06 -9.00 5.38
C ALA A 224 9.52 -9.18 5.85
N ASP A 225 10.22 -8.06 5.96
CA ASP A 225 11.52 -7.98 6.64
C ASP A 225 11.31 -7.72 8.13
N GLU A 226 10.30 -6.90 8.48
CA GLU A 226 9.91 -6.57 9.84
C GLU A 226 8.38 -6.60 9.98
N VAL A 227 7.92 -6.89 11.18
CA VAL A 227 6.51 -7.01 11.53
C VAL A 227 6.22 -6.23 12.80
N THR A 228 5.15 -5.45 12.79
CA THR A 228 4.53 -4.88 14.01
C THR A 228 3.18 -5.54 14.21
N VAL A 229 2.95 -6.10 15.40
CA VAL A 229 1.68 -6.70 15.77
C VAL A 229 0.87 -5.71 16.57
N LEU A 230 -0.34 -5.43 16.11
CA LEU A 230 -1.31 -4.62 16.84
C LEU A 230 -2.34 -5.50 17.53
N ASP A 231 -2.71 -5.14 18.76
CA ASP A 231 -3.85 -5.69 19.47
C ASP A 231 -4.53 -4.57 20.27
N PHE A 232 -5.86 -4.45 20.16
CA PHE A 232 -6.67 -3.36 20.77
C PHE A 232 -6.04 -1.95 20.64
N GLY A 233 -5.48 -1.65 19.46
CA GLY A 233 -4.90 -0.34 19.16
C GLY A 233 -3.47 -0.14 19.65
N ARG A 234 -2.82 -1.12 20.29
CA ARG A 234 -1.45 -1.06 20.80
C ARG A 234 -0.52 -1.97 20.03
N ALA A 235 0.73 -1.58 19.91
CA ALA A 235 1.78 -2.47 19.42
C ALA A 235 2.19 -3.41 20.56
N ILE A 236 1.93 -4.72 20.40
CA ILE A 236 2.27 -5.75 21.40
C ILE A 236 3.58 -6.49 21.08
N ALA A 237 4.01 -6.49 19.82
CA ALA A 237 5.27 -7.07 19.40
C ALA A 237 5.81 -6.35 18.16
N HIS A 238 7.15 -6.35 18.03
CA HIS A 238 7.89 -5.84 16.89
C HIS A 238 9.16 -6.65 16.68
N GLY A 239 9.47 -7.01 15.44
CA GLY A 239 10.66 -7.78 15.10
C GLY A 239 10.56 -8.45 13.74
N THR A 240 11.47 -9.38 13.48
CA THR A 240 11.41 -10.20 12.28
C THR A 240 10.19 -11.13 12.31
N PRO A 241 9.71 -11.60 11.15
CA PRO A 241 8.59 -12.56 11.10
C PRO A 241 8.78 -13.77 12.01
N ASP A 242 10.02 -14.33 12.08
CA ASP A 242 10.32 -15.49 12.90
C ASP A 242 10.30 -15.21 14.41
N GLU A 243 10.70 -14.01 14.83
CA GLU A 243 10.63 -13.57 16.23
C GLU A 243 9.17 -13.39 16.65
N VAL A 244 8.40 -12.64 15.85
CA VAL A 244 6.98 -12.37 16.11
C VAL A 244 6.15 -13.64 16.17
N ARG A 245 6.42 -14.62 15.30
CA ARG A 245 5.70 -15.92 15.30
C ARG A 245 5.87 -16.69 16.60
N ARG A 246 6.99 -16.51 17.32
CA ARG A 246 7.30 -17.21 18.58
C ARG A 246 6.93 -16.41 19.82
N ASP A 247 6.49 -15.18 19.65
CA ASP A 247 6.15 -14.29 20.76
C ASP A 247 4.90 -14.79 21.51
N PRO A 248 4.97 -15.02 22.83
CA PRO A 248 3.83 -15.51 23.61
C PRO A 248 2.65 -14.54 23.65
N GLU A 249 2.89 -13.23 23.55
CA GLU A 249 1.81 -12.23 23.53
C GLU A 249 1.06 -12.27 22.22
N VAL A 250 1.79 -12.45 21.11
CA VAL A 250 1.22 -12.63 19.77
C VAL A 250 0.35 -13.89 19.73
N LEU A 251 0.91 -15.03 20.22
CA LEU A 251 0.16 -16.27 20.27
C LEU A 251 -1.14 -16.13 21.09
N ARG A 252 -1.09 -15.45 22.23
CA ARG A 252 -2.29 -15.20 23.06
C ARG A 252 -3.32 -14.31 22.34
N ALA A 253 -2.88 -13.25 21.66
CA ALA A 253 -3.78 -12.35 20.92
C ALA A 253 -4.54 -13.07 19.80
N TYR A 254 -3.89 -14.01 19.11
CA TYR A 254 -4.53 -14.79 18.04
C TYR A 254 -5.36 -15.97 18.56
N LEU A 255 -4.95 -16.65 19.64
CA LEU A 255 -5.68 -17.78 20.25
C LEU A 255 -6.88 -17.32 21.08
N GLY A 256 -6.79 -16.14 21.70
CA GLY A 256 -7.90 -15.58 22.50
C GLY A 256 -9.11 -15.17 21.67
N THR A 257 -8.97 -14.96 20.38
CA THR A 257 -10.08 -14.60 19.46
C THR A 257 -10.87 -15.81 18.95
N THR A 258 -10.31 -17.02 19.01
CA THR A 258 -10.98 -18.26 18.52
C THR A 258 -12.00 -18.84 19.49
N THR A 259 -12.03 -18.39 20.75
CA THR A 259 -12.98 -18.90 21.77
C THR A 259 -14.32 -18.16 21.82
N GLY A 260 -14.52 -17.13 20.99
CA GLY A 260 -15.73 -16.27 21.02
C GLY A 260 -16.75 -16.50 19.92
N GLU A 261 -16.43 -17.20 18.81
CA GLU A 261 -17.33 -17.34 17.66
C GLU A 261 -18.05 -18.70 17.58
N ASP A 262 -17.66 -19.72 18.37
CA ASP A 262 -18.32 -21.03 18.38
C ASP A 262 -19.37 -21.21 19.52
N ALA A 263 -19.78 -20.12 20.19
CA ALA A 263 -20.74 -20.18 21.33
C ALA A 263 -21.93 -19.23 21.16
N ALA A 264 -22.49 -19.10 19.95
CA ALA A 264 -23.78 -18.41 19.77
C ALA A 264 -24.61 -19.06 18.65
#